data_fa0f939ce1a4bf422413b613f00cbc07
#
_entry.id   fa0f939ce1a4bf422413b613f00cbc07
#
_cell.length_a   1.000
_cell.length_b   1.000
_cell.length_c   1.000
_cell.angle_alpha   90.00
_cell.angle_beta   90.00
_cell.angle_gamma   90.00
#
_symmetry.space_group_name_H-M   'P 1'
#
loop_
_entity.id
_entity.type
_entity.pdbx_description
1 polymer ?
#
loop_
_entity_poly.entity_id
_entity_poly.type
_entity_poly.pdbx_seq_one_letter_code
_entity_poly.pdbx_strand_id
1 'polypeptide(L)'
;MTGEAFAAALRRLAPDAEIVVVEQELVGGECSYWACIPSKTLLRPLEVLARAKSAPGAAEAVSAVDAAHVFRWRDEVAEKDDTSQVEWLGKQGAELVRGTGVVAEPGLVRVDGRELPYDHLLVATGSLPVAPPVEGLAEANHWGSREATSASVVPESVAVVGGGAVGCELAQLYARLGARVTLVQNGPHLLPRNDPDAGAMLAEAFEEEGIELRLGAKATRVEGGGDSHFRLELEGEPPVEAERLLVATGRKPHVEGFGLEQLGVTIEKNGIVVDERLRAGEGVWAAGDVTGVALFTHVGKYQGRIAAANVAGGDVRADYRAIPAAVFTDPQVASVGDTSGEGAVTSSWKIESVSRTSTFQKPKRPGILKLYADPERRVLVGATGVGPEAGEWIGQLTLAVRARVPVEVLRDTIQPFPTFSEAVYFAARDLDL
;
A
#
# COMPACT_ATOMS: atom_id res chain seq x y z
N MET A 1 3.24 9.96 -9.65
CA MET A 1 1.79 9.75 -9.33
C MET A 1 1.11 10.94 -8.63
N THR A 2 1.60 11.42 -7.48
CA THR A 2 1.00 12.57 -6.78
C THR A 2 1.13 13.87 -7.57
N GLY A 3 2.35 14.20 -8.02
CA GLY A 3 2.61 15.37 -8.86
C GLY A 3 1.83 15.35 -10.19
N GLU A 4 1.68 14.18 -10.81
CA GLU A 4 0.88 14.03 -12.03
C GLU A 4 -0.62 14.31 -11.77
N ALA A 5 -1.15 13.79 -10.64
CA ALA A 5 -2.54 14.07 -10.25
C ALA A 5 -2.76 15.56 -9.96
N PHE A 6 -1.77 16.24 -9.36
CA PHE A 6 -1.77 17.67 -9.18
C PHE A 6 -1.75 18.41 -10.53
N ALA A 7 -0.78 18.10 -11.40
CA ALA A 7 -0.63 18.76 -12.71
C ALA A 7 -1.90 18.65 -13.55
N ALA A 8 -2.49 17.44 -13.63
CA ALA A 8 -3.73 17.22 -14.36
C ALA A 8 -4.95 17.95 -13.75
N ALA A 9 -5.02 18.04 -12.42
CA ALA A 9 -6.08 18.78 -11.76
C ALA A 9 -5.90 20.29 -11.94
N LEU A 10 -4.68 20.80 -11.78
CA LEU A 10 -4.39 22.21 -11.94
C LEU A 10 -4.65 22.69 -13.37
N ARG A 11 -4.25 21.92 -14.38
CA ARG A 11 -4.53 22.26 -15.79
C ARG A 11 -6.01 22.44 -16.08
N ARG A 12 -6.91 21.64 -15.45
CA ARG A 12 -8.35 21.78 -15.61
C ARG A 12 -8.91 23.02 -14.89
N LEU A 13 -8.32 23.40 -13.75
CA LEU A 13 -8.83 24.47 -12.89
C LEU A 13 -8.23 25.83 -13.26
N ALA A 14 -6.99 25.85 -13.74
CA ALA A 14 -6.23 27.02 -14.17
C ALA A 14 -5.55 26.72 -15.53
N PRO A 15 -6.28 26.80 -16.65
CA PRO A 15 -5.77 26.40 -17.98
C PRO A 15 -4.53 27.16 -18.43
N ASP A 16 -4.32 28.38 -17.96
CA ASP A 16 -3.22 29.26 -18.34
C ASP A 16 -2.00 29.11 -17.41
N ALA A 17 -2.07 28.26 -16.36
CA ALA A 17 -0.94 28.06 -15.45
C ALA A 17 0.24 27.40 -16.17
N GLU A 18 1.44 27.94 -15.96
CA GLU A 18 2.69 27.27 -16.32
C GLU A 18 2.98 26.18 -15.30
N ILE A 19 3.19 24.94 -15.76
CA ILE A 19 3.42 23.78 -14.90
C ILE A 19 4.75 23.17 -15.27
N VAL A 20 5.66 23.08 -14.30
CA VAL A 20 6.94 22.38 -14.44
C VAL A 20 6.95 21.21 -13.47
N VAL A 21 7.23 20.01 -13.97
CA VAL A 21 7.44 18.80 -13.18
C VAL A 21 8.92 18.47 -13.16
N VAL A 22 9.49 18.37 -11.97
CA VAL A 22 10.89 17.94 -11.78
C VAL A 22 10.89 16.48 -11.35
N GLU A 23 11.57 15.62 -12.11
CA GLU A 23 11.65 14.19 -11.82
C GLU A 23 13.08 13.66 -12.05
N GLN A 24 13.64 13.03 -11.03
CA GLN A 24 15.03 12.54 -11.09
C GLN A 24 15.17 11.15 -11.72
N GLU A 25 14.10 10.35 -11.74
CA GLU A 25 14.15 8.95 -12.18
C GLU A 25 13.10 8.72 -13.29
N LEU A 26 11.95 8.14 -12.99
CA LEU A 26 10.90 7.87 -13.96
C LEU A 26 9.59 8.55 -13.55
N VAL A 27 8.95 9.24 -14.50
CA VAL A 27 7.61 9.82 -14.30
C VAL A 27 6.62 8.72 -14.00
N GLY A 28 5.90 8.83 -12.87
CA GLY A 28 5.05 7.74 -12.36
C GLY A 28 5.49 7.24 -11.00
N GLY A 29 6.79 7.33 -10.71
CA GLY A 29 7.41 7.01 -9.43
C GLY A 29 7.30 5.54 -9.03
N GLU A 30 7.57 5.24 -7.77
CA GLU A 30 7.65 3.87 -7.19
C GLU A 30 6.48 2.96 -7.58
N CYS A 31 5.24 3.46 -7.51
CA CYS A 31 4.04 2.66 -7.68
C CYS A 31 3.97 2.01 -9.06
N SER A 32 4.39 2.72 -10.11
CA SER A 32 4.31 2.23 -11.49
C SER A 32 5.36 1.16 -11.80
N TYR A 33 6.58 1.32 -11.29
CA TYR A 33 7.73 0.57 -11.76
C TYR A 33 8.30 -0.42 -10.75
N TRP A 34 8.10 -0.19 -9.44
CA TRP A 34 8.75 -0.99 -8.40
C TRP A 34 7.83 -1.43 -7.26
N ALA A 35 6.58 -0.92 -7.18
CA ALA A 35 5.68 -1.23 -6.06
C ALA A 35 4.34 -1.80 -6.54
N CYS A 36 3.30 -0.97 -6.64
CA CYS A 36 1.93 -1.44 -6.80
C CYS A 36 1.71 -2.25 -8.08
N ILE A 37 2.15 -1.73 -9.22
CA ILE A 37 1.88 -2.38 -10.51
C ILE A 37 2.66 -3.69 -10.63
N PRO A 38 4.00 -3.73 -10.48
CA PRO A 38 4.72 -4.99 -10.60
C PRO A 38 4.31 -6.02 -9.55
N SER A 39 4.09 -5.63 -8.29
CA SER A 39 3.71 -6.61 -7.26
C SER A 39 2.34 -7.24 -7.53
N LYS A 40 1.33 -6.47 -7.97
CA LYS A 40 0.01 -7.01 -8.28
C LYS A 40 0.02 -7.84 -9.56
N THR A 41 0.86 -7.49 -10.54
CA THR A 41 1.09 -8.31 -11.73
C THR A 41 1.71 -9.66 -11.38
N LEU A 42 2.68 -9.68 -10.46
CA LEU A 42 3.31 -10.91 -9.95
C LEU A 42 2.32 -11.78 -9.15
N LEU A 43 1.51 -11.18 -8.29
CA LEU A 43 0.56 -11.90 -7.43
C LEU A 43 -0.59 -12.53 -8.23
N ARG A 44 -1.05 -11.87 -9.29
CA ARG A 44 -2.27 -12.28 -10.01
C ARG A 44 -2.26 -13.70 -10.57
N PRO A 45 -1.22 -14.20 -11.29
CA PRO A 45 -1.20 -15.58 -11.79
C PRO A 45 -1.27 -16.62 -10.67
N LEU A 46 -0.65 -16.32 -9.53
CA LEU A 46 -0.62 -17.20 -8.36
C LEU A 46 -1.98 -17.27 -7.68
N GLU A 47 -2.65 -16.13 -7.57
CA GLU A 47 -4.04 -16.03 -7.08
C GLU A 47 -5.00 -16.81 -7.99
N VAL A 48 -4.89 -16.63 -9.31
CA VAL A 48 -5.73 -17.36 -10.29
C VAL A 48 -5.51 -18.87 -10.17
N LEU A 49 -4.26 -19.33 -10.04
CA LEU A 49 -3.97 -20.75 -9.85
C LEU A 49 -4.54 -21.29 -8.54
N ALA A 50 -4.40 -20.55 -7.43
CA ALA A 50 -4.95 -20.94 -6.13
C ALA A 50 -6.49 -21.06 -6.19
N ARG A 51 -7.15 -20.10 -6.84
CA ARG A 51 -8.61 -20.13 -7.08
C ARG A 51 -9.02 -21.30 -7.97
N ALA A 52 -8.29 -21.55 -9.07
CA ALA A 52 -8.56 -22.69 -9.95
C ALA A 52 -8.42 -24.02 -9.20
N LYS A 53 -7.37 -24.19 -8.38
CA LYS A 53 -7.18 -25.36 -7.53
C LYS A 53 -8.29 -25.56 -6.49
N SER A 54 -8.97 -24.49 -6.08
CA SER A 54 -10.09 -24.53 -5.15
C SER A 54 -11.46 -24.72 -5.81
N ALA A 55 -11.53 -24.76 -7.13
CA ALA A 55 -12.76 -24.94 -7.91
C ALA A 55 -12.83 -26.35 -8.49
N PRO A 56 -13.78 -27.22 -8.02
CA PRO A 56 -13.96 -28.56 -8.58
C PRO A 56 -14.18 -28.53 -10.10
N GLY A 57 -13.50 -29.41 -10.82
CA GLY A 57 -13.51 -29.45 -12.29
C GLY A 57 -12.42 -28.61 -12.94
N ALA A 58 -12.06 -27.47 -12.37
CA ALA A 58 -10.90 -26.68 -12.81
C ALA A 58 -9.61 -27.18 -12.13
N ALA A 59 -9.70 -27.68 -10.91
CA ALA A 59 -8.55 -28.17 -10.14
C ALA A 59 -7.77 -29.26 -10.85
N GLU A 60 -8.45 -30.15 -11.58
CA GLU A 60 -7.86 -31.25 -12.32
C GLU A 60 -7.15 -30.80 -13.62
N ALA A 61 -7.47 -29.60 -14.11
CA ALA A 61 -6.93 -29.06 -15.36
C ALA A 61 -5.69 -28.16 -15.17
N VAL A 62 -5.33 -27.83 -13.91
CA VAL A 62 -4.22 -26.90 -13.61
C VAL A 62 -3.10 -27.61 -12.87
N SER A 63 -1.84 -27.23 -13.14
CA SER A 63 -0.67 -27.81 -12.46
C SER A 63 0.09 -26.76 -11.64
N ALA A 64 0.94 -26.00 -12.29
CA ALA A 64 1.82 -25.02 -11.66
C ALA A 64 1.90 -23.75 -12.52
N VAL A 65 2.32 -22.66 -11.92
CA VAL A 65 2.65 -21.41 -12.62
C VAL A 65 4.08 -21.52 -13.15
N ASP A 66 4.30 -21.07 -14.38
CA ASP A 66 5.65 -20.88 -14.93
C ASP A 66 6.19 -19.52 -14.46
N ALA A 67 7.11 -19.54 -13.50
CA ALA A 67 7.71 -18.34 -12.91
C ALA A 67 8.37 -17.44 -13.97
N ALA A 68 8.99 -18.01 -15.00
CA ALA A 68 9.63 -17.22 -16.06
C ALA A 68 8.60 -16.43 -16.88
N HIS A 69 7.40 -16.99 -17.11
CA HIS A 69 6.31 -16.26 -17.75
C HIS A 69 5.73 -15.17 -16.86
N VAL A 70 5.61 -15.43 -15.55
CA VAL A 70 5.15 -14.42 -14.57
C VAL A 70 6.08 -13.22 -14.55
N PHE A 71 7.40 -13.47 -14.49
CA PHE A 71 8.40 -12.40 -14.51
C PHE A 71 8.39 -11.61 -15.82
N ARG A 72 8.28 -12.28 -16.98
CA ARG A 72 8.15 -11.59 -18.28
C ARG A 72 6.91 -10.70 -18.32
N TRP A 73 5.75 -11.21 -17.90
CA TRP A 73 4.52 -10.42 -17.87
C TRP A 73 4.66 -9.20 -16.94
N ARG A 74 5.30 -9.34 -15.78
CA ARG A 74 5.62 -8.21 -14.91
C ARG A 74 6.50 -7.19 -15.65
N ASP A 75 7.53 -7.63 -16.38
CA ASP A 75 8.44 -6.75 -17.12
C ASP A 75 7.71 -6.01 -18.25
N GLU A 76 6.77 -6.68 -18.93
CA GLU A 76 5.91 -6.05 -19.95
C GLU A 76 4.96 -5.00 -19.35
N VAL A 77 4.35 -5.28 -18.20
CA VAL A 77 3.36 -4.37 -17.58
C VAL A 77 4.02 -3.22 -16.82
N ALA A 78 5.14 -3.50 -16.16
CA ALA A 78 5.91 -2.52 -15.40
C ALA A 78 7.20 -2.16 -16.14
N GLU A 79 7.12 -2.00 -17.46
CA GLU A 79 8.22 -1.58 -18.31
C GLU A 79 8.87 -0.32 -17.73
N LYS A 80 10.21 -0.37 -17.54
CA LYS A 80 10.97 0.74 -16.98
C LYS A 80 11.26 1.80 -18.05
N ASP A 81 10.19 2.16 -18.76
CA ASP A 81 10.13 3.21 -19.77
C ASP A 81 8.95 4.14 -19.46
N ASP A 82 9.21 5.40 -19.23
CA ASP A 82 8.18 6.38 -18.90
C ASP A 82 7.76 7.25 -20.08
N THR A 83 8.09 6.84 -21.32
CA THR A 83 7.76 7.60 -22.54
C THR A 83 6.28 7.95 -22.60
N SER A 84 5.39 7.01 -22.30
CA SER A 84 3.95 7.24 -22.32
C SER A 84 3.49 8.23 -21.24
N GLN A 85 4.11 8.21 -20.06
CA GLN A 85 3.82 9.14 -18.97
C GLN A 85 4.35 10.55 -19.29
N VAL A 86 5.54 10.63 -19.92
CA VAL A 86 6.11 11.91 -20.41
C VAL A 86 5.20 12.52 -21.48
N GLU A 87 4.78 11.73 -22.46
CA GLU A 87 3.81 12.20 -23.47
C GLU A 87 2.48 12.66 -22.83
N TRP A 88 2.01 11.91 -21.82
CA TRP A 88 0.80 12.28 -21.11
C TRP A 88 0.97 13.60 -20.34
N LEU A 89 2.10 13.83 -19.66
CA LEU A 89 2.42 15.12 -19.03
C LEU A 89 2.43 16.26 -20.07
N GLY A 90 3.06 16.04 -21.22
CA GLY A 90 3.05 16.99 -22.32
C GLY A 90 1.63 17.35 -22.81
N LYS A 91 0.73 16.35 -22.88
CA LYS A 91 -0.71 16.57 -23.17
C LYS A 91 -1.43 17.37 -22.08
N GLN A 92 -0.94 17.33 -20.84
CA GLN A 92 -1.40 18.23 -19.77
C GLN A 92 -0.78 19.63 -19.87
N GLY A 93 0.11 19.89 -20.85
CA GLY A 93 0.82 21.15 -20.99
C GLY A 93 1.84 21.39 -19.87
N ALA A 94 2.34 20.34 -19.25
CA ALA A 94 3.39 20.42 -18.24
C ALA A 94 4.77 20.19 -18.87
N GLU A 95 5.73 21.05 -18.56
CA GLU A 95 7.14 20.85 -18.90
C GLU A 95 7.75 19.84 -17.94
N LEU A 96 8.51 18.86 -18.45
CA LEU A 96 9.31 17.94 -17.66
C LEU A 96 10.76 18.40 -17.62
N VAL A 97 11.32 18.56 -16.43
CA VAL A 97 12.75 18.81 -16.19
C VAL A 97 13.32 17.61 -15.46
N ARG A 98 14.26 16.91 -16.10
CA ARG A 98 14.95 15.76 -15.49
C ARG A 98 16.04 16.24 -14.55
N GLY A 99 16.13 15.62 -13.39
CA GLY A 99 17.15 15.87 -12.39
C GLY A 99 16.60 16.03 -10.98
N THR A 100 17.48 16.22 -10.02
CA THR A 100 17.10 16.46 -8.63
C THR A 100 16.84 17.95 -8.39
N GLY A 101 15.60 18.28 -8.04
CA GLY A 101 15.21 19.64 -7.66
C GLY A 101 15.66 19.98 -6.25
N VAL A 102 16.40 21.07 -6.10
CA VAL A 102 16.83 21.60 -4.81
C VAL A 102 16.34 23.04 -4.67
N VAL A 103 15.64 23.33 -3.57
CA VAL A 103 15.26 24.71 -3.24
C VAL A 103 16.52 25.51 -2.92
N ALA A 104 16.77 26.54 -3.69
CA ALA A 104 17.92 27.43 -3.50
C ALA A 104 17.57 28.55 -2.52
N GLU A 105 16.38 29.10 -2.68
CA GLU A 105 15.77 30.14 -1.84
C GLU A 105 14.25 30.13 -2.07
N PRO A 106 13.44 30.78 -1.24
CA PRO A 106 12.02 30.93 -1.49
C PRO A 106 11.75 31.55 -2.88
N GLY A 107 10.90 30.87 -3.66
CA GLY A 107 10.60 31.26 -5.06
C GLY A 107 11.55 30.69 -6.11
N LEU A 108 12.57 29.90 -5.73
CA LEU A 108 13.56 29.38 -6.68
C LEU A 108 13.98 27.93 -6.40
N VAL A 109 13.77 27.03 -7.38
CA VAL A 109 14.33 25.67 -7.41
C VAL A 109 15.46 25.60 -8.43
N ARG A 110 16.53 24.87 -8.13
CA ARG A 110 17.63 24.56 -9.08
C ARG A 110 17.61 23.06 -9.42
N VAL A 111 17.86 22.78 -10.70
CA VAL A 111 18.01 21.41 -11.22
C VAL A 111 19.23 21.42 -12.14
N ASP A 112 20.32 20.77 -11.75
CA ASP A 112 21.55 20.66 -12.54
C ASP A 112 22.06 22.02 -13.13
N GLY A 113 21.95 23.09 -12.32
CA GLY A 113 22.36 24.45 -12.69
C GLY A 113 21.27 25.26 -13.42
N ARG A 114 20.16 24.67 -13.84
CA ARG A 114 18.99 25.37 -14.35
C ARG A 114 18.20 25.97 -13.20
N GLU A 115 17.85 27.25 -13.31
CA GLU A 115 17.02 27.96 -12.36
C GLU A 115 15.53 27.90 -12.80
N LEU A 116 14.66 27.51 -11.87
CA LEU A 116 13.23 27.40 -12.07
C LEU A 116 12.54 28.30 -11.03
N PRO A 117 12.18 29.55 -11.38
CA PRO A 117 11.37 30.39 -10.51
C PRO A 117 9.95 29.84 -10.39
N TYR A 118 9.31 30.03 -9.24
CA TYR A 118 7.95 29.58 -9.00
C TYR A 118 7.15 30.54 -8.10
N ASP A 119 5.83 30.61 -8.33
CA ASP A 119 4.88 31.23 -7.42
C ASP A 119 4.35 30.20 -6.40
N HIS A 120 4.19 28.96 -6.84
CA HIS A 120 3.72 27.84 -6.02
C HIS A 120 4.61 26.61 -6.22
N LEU A 121 5.06 26.02 -5.12
CA LEU A 121 5.83 24.77 -5.10
C LEU A 121 5.02 23.65 -4.44
N LEU A 122 4.83 22.55 -5.15
CA LEU A 122 4.35 21.29 -4.57
C LEU A 122 5.51 20.36 -4.30
N VAL A 123 5.75 20.02 -3.03
CA VAL A 123 6.69 18.95 -2.64
C VAL A 123 5.98 17.61 -2.67
N ALA A 124 6.39 16.71 -3.57
CA ALA A 124 5.82 15.38 -3.75
C ALA A 124 6.91 14.31 -3.90
N THR A 125 7.98 14.44 -3.11
CA THR A 125 9.20 13.63 -3.16
C THR A 125 9.03 12.19 -2.67
N GLY A 126 7.85 11.83 -2.14
CA GLY A 126 7.50 10.46 -1.77
C GLY A 126 8.13 9.98 -0.46
N SER A 127 8.55 8.73 -0.44
CA SER A 127 9.11 8.07 0.74
C SER A 127 10.25 7.11 0.37
N LEU A 128 11.09 6.78 1.34
CA LEU A 128 12.19 5.82 1.23
C LEU A 128 11.93 4.61 2.13
N PRO A 129 12.41 3.39 1.77
CA PRO A 129 12.38 2.25 2.67
C PRO A 129 13.19 2.53 3.93
N VAL A 130 12.76 1.93 5.05
CA VAL A 130 13.47 2.01 6.34
C VAL A 130 14.17 0.69 6.60
N ALA A 131 15.49 0.75 6.77
CA ALA A 131 16.25 -0.36 7.32
C ALA A 131 16.15 -0.34 8.86
N PRO A 132 15.79 -1.44 9.51
CA PRO A 132 15.78 -1.52 10.97
C PRO A 132 17.22 -1.50 11.51
N PRO A 133 17.42 -1.13 12.80
CA PRO A 133 18.75 -1.11 13.41
C PRO A 133 19.22 -2.54 13.76
N VAL A 134 19.52 -3.32 12.72
CA VAL A 134 20.05 -4.68 12.80
C VAL A 134 21.53 -4.64 12.44
N GLU A 135 22.38 -5.21 13.29
CA GLU A 135 23.84 -5.22 13.08
C GLU A 135 24.17 -5.93 11.76
N GLY A 136 25.08 -5.37 10.95
CA GLY A 136 25.51 -5.92 9.66
C GLY A 136 24.52 -5.73 8.51
N LEU A 137 23.31 -5.18 8.76
CA LEU A 137 22.29 -5.02 7.71
C LEU A 137 22.67 -3.96 6.68
N ALA A 138 23.35 -2.90 7.08
CA ALA A 138 23.77 -1.82 6.18
C ALA A 138 24.76 -2.29 5.11
N GLU A 139 25.62 -3.24 5.47
CA GLU A 139 26.65 -3.85 4.60
C GLU A 139 26.12 -5.06 3.84
N ALA A 140 24.98 -5.61 4.26
CA ALA A 140 24.36 -6.76 3.64
C ALA A 140 23.65 -6.34 2.34
N ASN A 141 23.93 -7.05 1.24
CA ASN A 141 23.22 -6.85 -0.03
C ASN A 141 21.81 -7.47 0.04
N HIS A 142 20.95 -6.89 0.89
CA HIS A 142 19.59 -7.36 1.11
C HIS A 142 18.63 -6.79 0.04
N TRP A 143 17.53 -7.46 -0.16
CA TRP A 143 16.44 -6.96 -0.98
C TRP A 143 15.55 -5.99 -0.18
N GLY A 144 15.17 -4.89 -0.81
CA GLY A 144 13.97 -4.15 -0.50
C GLY A 144 12.82 -4.56 -1.43
N SER A 145 11.76 -3.76 -1.46
CA SER A 145 10.62 -4.01 -2.37
C SER A 145 11.02 -3.90 -3.84
N ARG A 146 11.95 -3.01 -4.21
CA ARG A 146 12.42 -2.82 -5.59
C ARG A 146 13.13 -4.06 -6.13
N GLU A 147 14.06 -4.60 -5.38
CA GLU A 147 14.81 -5.80 -5.76
C GLU A 147 13.88 -7.01 -5.84
N ALA A 148 13.03 -7.19 -4.82
CA ALA A 148 12.09 -8.31 -4.77
C ALA A 148 11.07 -8.28 -5.91
N THR A 149 10.52 -7.12 -6.28
CA THR A 149 9.59 -7.03 -7.41
C THR A 149 10.29 -7.04 -8.77
N SER A 150 11.60 -6.83 -8.83
CA SER A 150 12.40 -6.85 -10.07
C SER A 150 13.19 -8.15 -10.28
N ALA A 151 13.14 -9.08 -9.34
CA ALA A 151 13.85 -10.36 -9.47
C ALA A 151 13.41 -11.12 -10.72
N SER A 152 14.34 -11.82 -11.37
CA SER A 152 14.13 -12.61 -12.58
C SER A 152 14.25 -14.13 -12.34
N VAL A 153 14.63 -14.52 -11.12
CA VAL A 153 14.80 -15.91 -10.69
C VAL A 153 14.18 -16.10 -9.32
N VAL A 154 13.52 -17.22 -9.13
CA VAL A 154 13.00 -17.61 -7.82
C VAL A 154 14.15 -18.12 -6.97
N PRO A 155 14.46 -17.53 -5.80
CA PRO A 155 15.48 -18.05 -4.91
C PRO A 155 15.04 -19.37 -4.26
N GLU A 156 15.98 -20.18 -3.79
CA GLU A 156 15.66 -21.39 -3.04
C GLU A 156 14.95 -21.07 -1.72
N SER A 157 15.36 -19.98 -1.06
CA SER A 157 14.78 -19.54 0.20
C SER A 157 14.87 -18.04 0.41
N VAL A 158 13.86 -17.50 1.13
CA VAL A 158 13.74 -16.08 1.45
C VAL A 158 13.43 -15.91 2.93
N ALA A 159 14.28 -15.15 3.64
CA ALA A 159 13.94 -14.61 4.95
C ALA A 159 13.31 -13.21 4.77
N VAL A 160 12.11 -13.01 5.25
CA VAL A 160 11.39 -11.73 5.17
C VAL A 160 11.37 -11.09 6.55
N VAL A 161 11.90 -9.88 6.69
CA VAL A 161 11.84 -9.10 7.93
C VAL A 161 10.79 -8.01 7.80
N GLY A 162 9.71 -8.14 8.59
CA GLY A 162 8.57 -7.24 8.61
C GLY A 162 7.29 -7.86 8.05
N GLY A 163 6.31 -8.08 8.93
CA GLY A 163 4.99 -8.64 8.63
C GLY A 163 3.93 -7.59 8.26
N GLY A 164 4.34 -6.46 7.68
CA GLY A 164 3.42 -5.47 7.10
C GLY A 164 2.91 -5.89 5.71
N ALA A 165 2.10 -5.04 5.06
CA ALA A 165 1.49 -5.35 3.76
C ALA A 165 2.51 -5.81 2.71
N VAL A 166 3.63 -5.11 2.56
CA VAL A 166 4.69 -5.46 1.59
C VAL A 166 5.31 -6.81 1.92
N GLY A 167 5.66 -7.04 3.20
CA GLY A 167 6.27 -8.30 3.63
C GLY A 167 5.31 -9.48 3.44
N CYS A 168 4.04 -9.33 3.80
CA CYS A 168 3.04 -10.38 3.61
C CYS A 168 2.80 -10.72 2.13
N GLU A 169 2.61 -9.70 1.28
CA GLU A 169 2.41 -9.92 -0.16
C GLU A 169 3.61 -10.63 -0.81
N LEU A 170 4.83 -10.18 -0.50
CA LEU A 170 6.05 -10.76 -1.09
C LEU A 170 6.39 -12.13 -0.49
N ALA A 171 6.11 -12.36 0.79
CA ALA A 171 6.26 -13.68 1.41
C ALA A 171 5.36 -14.71 0.71
N GLN A 172 4.08 -14.40 0.52
CA GLN A 172 3.15 -15.30 -0.18
C GLN A 172 3.50 -15.47 -1.65
N LEU A 173 3.95 -14.39 -2.32
CA LEU A 173 4.45 -14.43 -3.69
C LEU A 173 5.54 -15.48 -3.84
N TYR A 174 6.61 -15.36 -3.06
CA TYR A 174 7.77 -16.26 -3.19
C TYR A 174 7.46 -17.69 -2.74
N ALA A 175 6.65 -17.87 -1.69
CA ALA A 175 6.20 -19.20 -1.28
C ALA A 175 5.43 -19.90 -2.41
N ARG A 176 4.49 -19.20 -3.05
CA ARG A 176 3.71 -19.73 -4.16
C ARG A 176 4.50 -19.94 -5.44
N LEU A 177 5.62 -19.24 -5.61
CA LEU A 177 6.61 -19.52 -6.70
C LEU A 177 7.52 -20.70 -6.37
N GLY A 178 7.48 -21.25 -5.15
CA GLY A 178 8.21 -22.44 -4.75
C GLY A 178 9.43 -22.21 -3.84
N ALA A 179 9.70 -20.99 -3.41
CA ALA A 179 10.75 -20.72 -2.43
C ALA A 179 10.33 -21.18 -1.00
N ARG A 180 11.28 -21.60 -0.20
CA ARG A 180 11.09 -21.74 1.26
C ARG A 180 11.07 -20.34 1.87
N VAL A 181 10.01 -19.97 2.59
CA VAL A 181 9.87 -18.63 3.16
C VAL A 181 9.75 -18.68 4.66
N THR A 182 10.58 -17.90 5.35
CA THR A 182 10.44 -17.58 6.78
C THR A 182 10.16 -16.10 6.94
N LEU A 183 9.01 -15.73 7.53
CA LEU A 183 8.63 -14.35 7.81
C LEU A 183 8.82 -14.04 9.29
N VAL A 184 9.67 -13.05 9.56
CA VAL A 184 10.01 -12.57 10.92
C VAL A 184 9.29 -11.26 11.18
N GLN A 185 8.44 -11.22 12.21
CA GLN A 185 7.68 -10.06 12.64
C GLN A 185 7.91 -9.78 14.13
N ASN A 186 8.35 -8.57 14.45
CA ASN A 186 8.62 -8.15 15.82
C ASN A 186 7.35 -8.06 16.71
N GLY A 187 6.19 -7.79 16.10
CA GLY A 187 4.91 -7.75 16.80
C GLY A 187 4.25 -9.13 16.91
N PRO A 188 3.19 -9.24 17.74
CA PRO A 188 2.52 -10.51 18.02
C PRO A 188 1.65 -11.03 16.87
N HIS A 189 1.36 -10.23 15.86
CA HIS A 189 0.53 -10.62 14.71
C HIS A 189 1.02 -9.97 13.41
N LEU A 190 0.63 -10.56 12.29
CA LEU A 190 0.82 -9.97 10.97
C LEU A 190 -0.03 -8.69 10.82
N LEU A 191 0.35 -7.82 9.87
CA LEU A 191 -0.36 -6.58 9.58
C LEU A 191 -0.59 -5.71 10.83
N PRO A 192 0.45 -5.25 11.52
CA PRO A 192 0.35 -4.63 12.85
C PRO A 192 -0.46 -3.31 12.87
N ARG A 193 -0.84 -2.77 11.71
CA ARG A 193 -1.70 -1.57 11.59
C ARG A 193 -3.17 -1.91 11.30
N ASN A 194 -3.50 -3.19 11.19
CA ASN A 194 -4.86 -3.67 10.94
C ASN A 194 -5.44 -4.29 12.22
N ASP A 195 -6.73 -4.62 12.18
CA ASP A 195 -7.36 -5.38 13.26
C ASP A 195 -6.61 -6.69 13.53
N PRO A 196 -6.32 -7.03 14.80
CA PRO A 196 -5.57 -8.25 15.16
C PRO A 196 -6.17 -9.55 14.62
N ASP A 197 -7.52 -9.64 14.55
CA ASP A 197 -8.21 -10.80 14.01
C ASP A 197 -7.84 -11.03 12.53
N ALA A 198 -7.69 -9.93 11.77
CA ALA A 198 -7.27 -10.01 10.37
C ALA A 198 -5.82 -10.54 10.24
N GLY A 199 -4.94 -10.08 11.11
CA GLY A 199 -3.55 -10.57 11.16
C GLY A 199 -3.45 -12.04 11.53
N ALA A 200 -4.26 -12.50 12.50
CA ALA A 200 -4.33 -13.90 12.92
C ALA A 200 -4.86 -14.81 11.79
N MET A 201 -5.95 -14.42 11.13
CA MET A 201 -6.50 -15.19 10.00
C MET A 201 -5.52 -15.30 8.83
N LEU A 202 -4.76 -14.24 8.56
CA LEU A 202 -3.71 -14.28 7.54
C LEU A 202 -2.55 -15.19 7.95
N ALA A 203 -2.18 -15.21 9.23
CA ALA A 203 -1.14 -16.08 9.74
C ALA A 203 -1.52 -17.56 9.58
N GLU A 204 -2.74 -17.95 9.93
CA GLU A 204 -3.26 -19.30 9.71
C GLU A 204 -3.17 -19.72 8.23
N ALA A 205 -3.58 -18.82 7.32
CA ALA A 205 -3.51 -19.08 5.88
C ALA A 205 -2.06 -19.24 5.38
N PHE A 206 -1.12 -18.48 5.94
CA PHE A 206 0.30 -18.58 5.58
C PHE A 206 0.93 -19.89 6.07
N GLU A 207 0.62 -20.31 7.29
CA GLU A 207 1.07 -21.59 7.84
C GLU A 207 0.54 -22.77 7.01
N GLU A 208 -0.73 -22.71 6.58
CA GLU A 208 -1.33 -23.71 5.66
C GLU A 208 -0.60 -23.77 4.30
N GLU A 209 -0.06 -22.66 3.83
CA GLU A 209 0.75 -22.57 2.60
C GLU A 209 2.23 -22.92 2.82
N GLY A 210 2.63 -23.26 4.05
CA GLY A 210 3.99 -23.67 4.40
C GLY A 210 4.96 -22.51 4.60
N ILE A 211 4.47 -21.30 4.82
CA ILE A 211 5.29 -20.15 5.21
C ILE A 211 5.59 -20.27 6.71
N GLU A 212 6.86 -20.31 7.07
CA GLU A 212 7.29 -20.30 8.46
C GLU A 212 7.13 -18.91 9.07
N LEU A 213 6.39 -18.80 10.18
CA LEU A 213 6.17 -17.53 10.87
C LEU A 213 6.97 -17.47 12.17
N ARG A 214 7.69 -16.37 12.37
CA ARG A 214 8.37 -16.00 13.61
C ARG A 214 7.75 -14.70 14.13
N LEU A 215 6.63 -14.83 14.84
CA LEU A 215 5.90 -13.70 15.41
C LEU A 215 6.45 -13.37 16.81
N GLY A 216 6.54 -12.09 17.15
CA GLY A 216 7.17 -11.61 18.38
C GLY A 216 8.70 -11.68 18.34
N ALA A 217 9.28 -12.11 17.23
CA ALA A 217 10.71 -12.32 17.07
C ALA A 217 11.41 -11.05 16.56
N LYS A 218 12.51 -10.69 17.20
CA LYS A 218 13.29 -9.49 16.86
C LYS A 218 14.61 -9.87 16.21
N ALA A 219 14.82 -9.42 14.98
CA ALA A 219 16.11 -9.52 14.31
C ALA A 219 17.15 -8.63 15.00
N THR A 220 18.33 -9.16 15.26
CA THR A 220 19.41 -8.48 15.98
C THR A 220 20.67 -8.30 15.16
N ARG A 221 21.02 -9.27 14.31
CA ARG A 221 22.22 -9.27 13.49
C ARG A 221 22.02 -10.02 12.19
N VAL A 222 22.70 -9.56 11.14
CA VAL A 222 22.78 -10.24 9.83
C VAL A 222 24.24 -10.55 9.54
N GLU A 223 24.51 -11.78 9.16
CA GLU A 223 25.79 -12.23 8.61
C GLU A 223 25.60 -12.76 7.19
N GLY A 224 26.64 -12.69 6.37
CA GLY A 224 26.58 -13.13 4.96
C GLY A 224 26.09 -12.03 4.02
N GLY A 225 25.67 -12.44 2.83
CA GLY A 225 25.26 -11.54 1.74
C GLY A 225 26.18 -11.66 0.52
N GLY A 226 25.89 -10.90 -0.53
CA GLY A 226 26.50 -11.09 -1.85
C GLY A 226 25.99 -12.36 -2.51
N ASP A 227 26.90 -13.24 -2.94
CA ASP A 227 26.58 -14.55 -3.53
C ASP A 227 26.42 -15.66 -2.49
N SER A 228 26.57 -15.33 -1.19
CA SER A 228 26.45 -16.26 -0.07
C SER A 228 25.09 -16.16 0.62
N HIS A 229 24.72 -17.22 1.35
CA HIS A 229 23.52 -17.24 2.17
C HIS A 229 23.57 -16.20 3.30
N PHE A 230 22.42 -15.66 3.63
CA PHE A 230 22.22 -14.82 4.80
C PHE A 230 21.94 -15.69 6.02
N ARG A 231 22.49 -15.27 7.16
CA ARG A 231 22.17 -15.78 8.48
C ARG A 231 21.64 -14.62 9.32
N LEU A 232 20.37 -14.69 9.67
CA LEU A 232 19.64 -13.70 10.45
C LEU A 232 19.52 -14.19 11.89
N GLU A 233 20.22 -13.54 12.82
CA GLU A 233 20.13 -13.82 14.26
C GLU A 233 18.87 -13.17 14.84
N LEU A 234 18.16 -13.93 15.68
CA LEU A 234 16.95 -13.52 16.37
C LEU A 234 17.19 -13.50 17.89
N GLU A 235 16.54 -12.56 18.59
CA GLU A 235 16.65 -12.45 20.03
C GLU A 235 15.96 -13.63 20.73
N GLY A 236 16.77 -14.52 21.35
CA GLY A 236 16.28 -15.66 22.11
C GLY A 236 15.69 -16.82 21.28
N GLU A 237 15.84 -16.80 19.96
CA GLU A 237 15.38 -17.86 19.07
C GLU A 237 16.51 -18.38 18.16
N PRO A 238 16.33 -19.56 17.53
CA PRO A 238 17.27 -20.05 16.52
C PRO A 238 17.35 -19.09 15.34
N PRO A 239 18.54 -18.93 14.73
CA PRO A 239 18.72 -18.09 13.57
C PRO A 239 17.97 -18.61 12.36
N VAL A 240 17.65 -17.71 11.42
CA VAL A 240 17.07 -18.03 10.11
C VAL A 240 18.14 -17.95 9.04
N GLU A 241 18.28 -19.03 8.26
CA GLU A 241 19.19 -19.08 7.12
C GLU A 241 18.41 -19.07 5.81
N ALA A 242 18.79 -18.18 4.87
CA ALA A 242 18.12 -18.05 3.59
C ALA A 242 19.08 -17.58 2.48
N GLU A 243 18.77 -17.93 1.24
CA GLU A 243 19.51 -17.44 0.08
C GLU A 243 19.34 -15.93 -0.11
N ARG A 244 18.15 -15.42 0.18
CA ARG A 244 17.85 -13.98 0.10
C ARG A 244 17.24 -13.46 1.39
N LEU A 245 17.61 -12.23 1.74
CA LEU A 245 17.03 -11.46 2.83
C LEU A 245 16.20 -10.31 2.26
N LEU A 246 14.91 -10.28 2.54
CA LEU A 246 14.00 -9.22 2.16
C LEU A 246 13.65 -8.37 3.39
N VAL A 247 13.92 -7.06 3.33
CA VAL A 247 13.59 -6.11 4.39
C VAL A 247 12.37 -5.27 4.00
N ALA A 248 11.28 -5.46 4.76
CA ALA A 248 9.97 -4.82 4.52
C ALA A 248 9.41 -4.16 5.80
N THR A 249 10.27 -3.49 6.56
CA THR A 249 9.97 -2.95 7.91
C THR A 249 9.31 -1.57 7.90
N GLY A 250 9.05 -1.00 6.73
CA GLY A 250 8.32 0.26 6.57
C GLY A 250 9.00 1.25 5.66
N ARG A 251 8.41 2.45 5.59
CA ARG A 251 8.89 3.57 4.78
C ARG A 251 8.89 4.86 5.61
N LYS A 252 9.80 5.79 5.29
CA LYS A 252 9.86 7.14 5.87
C LYS A 252 9.71 8.20 4.78
N PRO A 253 9.08 9.35 5.06
CA PRO A 253 9.02 10.48 4.14
C PRO A 253 10.40 10.89 3.61
N HIS A 254 10.48 11.19 2.32
CA HIS A 254 11.73 11.63 1.68
C HIS A 254 11.79 13.15 1.69
N VAL A 255 12.37 13.71 2.75
CA VAL A 255 12.43 15.16 3.01
C VAL A 255 13.84 15.72 3.02
N GLU A 256 14.86 14.86 2.96
CA GLU A 256 16.27 15.25 3.05
C GLU A 256 16.87 15.52 1.66
N GLY A 257 17.78 16.49 1.56
CA GLY A 257 18.55 16.75 0.34
C GLY A 257 17.88 17.70 -0.67
N PHE A 258 16.71 18.25 -0.36
CA PHE A 258 15.96 19.12 -1.28
C PHE A 258 15.99 20.61 -0.91
N GLY A 259 16.75 21.02 0.13
CA GLY A 259 16.83 22.41 0.56
C GLY A 259 15.52 22.93 1.19
N LEU A 260 14.67 22.04 1.72
CA LEU A 260 13.36 22.40 2.30
C LEU A 260 13.49 23.30 3.52
N GLU A 261 14.64 23.30 4.20
CA GLU A 261 14.97 24.19 5.32
C GLU A 261 14.96 25.68 4.91
N GLN A 262 15.16 25.97 3.63
CA GLN A 262 15.10 27.35 3.10
C GLN A 262 13.67 27.89 3.06
N LEU A 263 12.67 27.00 3.08
CA LEU A 263 11.27 27.38 2.96
C LEU A 263 10.60 27.72 4.30
N GLY A 264 11.28 27.49 5.43
CA GLY A 264 10.69 27.66 6.76
C GLY A 264 9.52 26.72 7.05
N VAL A 265 9.38 25.62 6.29
CA VAL A 265 8.34 24.61 6.52
C VAL A 265 8.69 23.76 7.73
N THR A 266 7.67 23.35 8.47
CA THR A 266 7.84 22.44 9.61
C THR A 266 7.98 21.00 9.11
N ILE A 267 9.09 20.36 9.45
CA ILE A 267 9.32 18.95 9.19
C ILE A 267 9.39 18.21 10.51
N GLU A 268 8.52 17.23 10.67
CA GLU A 268 8.47 16.34 11.84
C GLU A 268 8.92 14.92 11.46
N LYS A 269 9.02 14.01 12.46
CA LYS A 269 9.36 12.60 12.24
C LYS A 269 8.48 11.93 11.18
N ASN A 270 7.24 12.34 11.08
CA ASN A 270 6.26 11.76 10.14
C ASN A 270 6.22 12.46 8.77
N GLY A 271 7.02 13.54 8.55
CA GLY A 271 7.06 14.24 7.27
C GLY A 271 6.80 15.73 7.37
N ILE A 272 6.49 16.35 6.24
CA ILE A 272 6.16 17.77 6.15
C ILE A 272 4.78 18.00 6.76
N VAL A 273 4.72 18.89 7.75
CA VAL A 273 3.46 19.30 8.36
C VAL A 273 2.67 20.18 7.39
N VAL A 274 1.43 19.82 7.14
CA VAL A 274 0.50 20.55 6.28
C VAL A 274 -0.80 20.85 7.01
N ASP A 275 -1.46 21.93 6.62
CA ASP A 275 -2.83 22.18 7.05
C ASP A 275 -3.84 21.29 6.28
N GLU A 276 -5.11 21.43 6.61
CA GLU A 276 -6.19 20.68 5.93
C GLU A 276 -6.35 21.01 4.43
N ARG A 277 -5.74 22.09 3.95
CA ARG A 277 -5.67 22.49 2.53
C ARG A 277 -4.40 22.00 1.85
N LEU A 278 -3.53 21.27 2.57
CA LEU A 278 -2.20 20.79 2.16
C LEU A 278 -1.16 21.89 1.97
N ARG A 279 -1.36 23.05 2.61
CA ARG A 279 -0.37 24.13 2.63
C ARG A 279 0.65 23.84 3.72
N ALA A 280 1.94 23.89 3.37
CA ALA A 280 3.07 23.78 4.30
C ALA A 280 3.65 25.15 4.69
N GLY A 281 3.46 26.16 3.84
CA GLY A 281 3.96 27.52 4.02
C GLY A 281 3.41 28.47 2.97
N GLU A 282 3.89 29.70 2.94
CA GLU A 282 3.51 30.67 1.90
C GLU A 282 4.00 30.22 0.54
N GLY A 283 3.09 30.02 -0.42
CA GLY A 283 3.43 29.48 -1.76
C GLY A 283 3.92 28.03 -1.77
N VAL A 284 3.93 27.33 -0.60
CA VAL A 284 4.49 25.97 -0.48
C VAL A 284 3.40 24.98 -0.06
N TRP A 285 3.35 23.88 -0.77
CA TRP A 285 2.40 22.79 -0.62
C TRP A 285 3.13 21.46 -0.49
N ALA A 286 2.56 20.47 0.18
CA ALA A 286 3.09 19.12 0.18
C ALA A 286 1.97 18.10 0.04
N ALA A 287 2.24 17.01 -0.71
CA ALA A 287 1.26 15.95 -0.94
C ALA A 287 1.93 14.59 -1.17
N GLY A 288 1.23 13.53 -0.85
CA GLY A 288 1.69 12.15 -0.93
C GLY A 288 2.44 11.72 0.33
N ASP A 289 3.28 10.71 0.17
CA ASP A 289 3.99 10.06 1.27
C ASP A 289 4.84 11.03 2.09
N VAL A 290 5.32 12.10 1.47
CA VAL A 290 6.11 13.15 2.12
C VAL A 290 5.38 13.84 3.27
N THR A 291 4.04 13.81 3.29
CA THR A 291 3.22 14.35 4.40
C THR A 291 3.04 13.37 5.57
N GLY A 292 3.36 12.10 5.37
CA GLY A 292 3.21 11.05 6.38
C GLY A 292 1.78 10.73 6.84
N VAL A 293 0.76 11.30 6.21
CA VAL A 293 -0.65 11.04 6.57
C VAL A 293 -1.01 9.57 6.34
N ALA A 294 -0.75 9.07 5.13
CA ALA A 294 -0.87 7.66 4.80
C ALA A 294 -0.07 7.39 3.51
N LEU A 295 0.76 6.35 3.53
CA LEU A 295 1.69 6.04 2.44
C LEU A 295 1.00 5.18 1.37
N PHE A 296 -0.05 5.75 0.76
CA PHE A 296 -0.84 5.09 -0.29
C PHE A 296 -0.93 5.98 -1.53
N THR A 297 -0.77 5.39 -2.69
CA THR A 297 -0.88 6.08 -3.97
C THR A 297 -2.21 6.83 -4.15
N HIS A 298 -3.32 6.22 -3.74
CA HIS A 298 -4.64 6.84 -3.84
C HIS A 298 -4.81 8.04 -2.91
N VAL A 299 -4.15 8.03 -1.73
CA VAL A 299 -4.09 9.20 -0.83
C VAL A 299 -3.24 10.31 -1.46
N GLY A 300 -2.07 9.99 -2.00
CA GLY A 300 -1.25 10.97 -2.71
C GLY A 300 -1.99 11.61 -3.90
N LYS A 301 -2.71 10.82 -4.70
CA LYS A 301 -3.56 11.35 -5.80
C LYS A 301 -4.70 12.23 -5.29
N TYR A 302 -5.33 11.86 -4.18
CA TYR A 302 -6.36 12.68 -3.53
C TYR A 302 -5.79 14.01 -3.06
N GLN A 303 -4.67 13.98 -2.33
CA GLN A 303 -3.97 15.15 -1.84
C GLN A 303 -3.52 16.07 -2.99
N GLY A 304 -2.97 15.51 -4.06
CA GLY A 304 -2.58 16.27 -5.26
C GLY A 304 -3.75 17.07 -5.86
N ARG A 305 -4.95 16.47 -5.91
CA ARG A 305 -6.15 17.19 -6.38
C ARG A 305 -6.60 18.30 -5.43
N ILE A 306 -6.52 18.08 -4.11
CA ILE A 306 -6.85 19.10 -3.09
C ILE A 306 -5.87 20.28 -3.19
N ALA A 307 -4.57 20.00 -3.24
CA ALA A 307 -3.54 21.02 -3.39
C ALA A 307 -3.76 21.84 -4.68
N ALA A 308 -4.02 21.18 -5.80
CA ALA A 308 -4.29 21.85 -7.08
C ALA A 308 -5.50 22.78 -7.01
N ALA A 309 -6.59 22.34 -6.36
CA ALA A 309 -7.78 23.17 -6.20
C ALA A 309 -7.49 24.43 -5.38
N ASN A 310 -6.68 24.30 -4.33
CA ASN A 310 -6.31 25.44 -3.48
C ASN A 310 -5.29 26.36 -4.12
N VAL A 311 -4.33 25.85 -4.89
CA VAL A 311 -3.43 26.66 -5.73
C VAL A 311 -4.22 27.47 -6.76
N ALA A 312 -5.29 26.90 -7.32
CA ALA A 312 -6.20 27.60 -8.23
C ALA A 312 -7.16 28.60 -7.53
N GLY A 313 -6.96 28.91 -6.25
CA GLY A 313 -7.75 29.88 -5.48
C GLY A 313 -8.98 29.30 -4.81
N GLY A 314 -9.13 27.97 -4.74
CA GLY A 314 -10.23 27.32 -4.02
C GLY A 314 -10.04 27.28 -2.51
N ASP A 315 -11.06 26.78 -1.78
CA ASP A 315 -11.03 26.49 -0.35
C ASP A 315 -11.48 25.05 -0.09
N VAL A 316 -10.69 24.07 -0.57
CA VAL A 316 -11.00 22.64 -0.44
C VAL A 316 -10.17 22.03 0.69
N ARG A 317 -10.84 21.29 1.57
CA ARG A 317 -10.22 20.67 2.74
C ARG A 317 -10.12 19.17 2.57
N ALA A 318 -8.99 18.61 2.94
CA ALA A 318 -8.79 17.17 2.98
C ALA A 318 -9.62 16.52 4.10
N ASP A 319 -10.23 15.37 3.78
CA ASP A 319 -10.99 14.58 4.74
C ASP A 319 -10.52 13.13 4.70
N TYR A 320 -9.85 12.70 5.76
CA TYR A 320 -9.18 11.41 5.87
C TYR A 320 -9.96 10.36 6.67
N ARG A 321 -11.22 10.64 7.05
CA ARG A 321 -12.01 9.70 7.87
C ARG A 321 -12.25 8.34 7.23
N ALA A 322 -12.11 8.22 5.92
CA ALA A 322 -12.41 7.01 5.17
C ALA A 322 -11.29 6.68 4.17
N ILE A 323 -10.05 6.54 4.67
CA ILE A 323 -8.96 6.05 3.84
C ILE A 323 -9.09 4.53 3.74
N PRO A 324 -9.33 3.97 2.55
CA PRO A 324 -9.31 2.53 2.37
C PRO A 324 -7.89 1.99 2.26
N ALA A 325 -7.68 0.77 2.71
CA ALA A 325 -6.44 0.02 2.51
C ALA A 325 -6.78 -1.40 2.07
N ALA A 326 -5.94 -1.98 1.21
CA ALA A 326 -6.05 -3.37 0.80
C ALA A 326 -4.65 -4.01 0.72
N VAL A 327 -4.55 -5.21 1.26
CA VAL A 327 -3.38 -6.10 1.15
C VAL A 327 -3.78 -7.23 0.24
N PHE A 328 -3.03 -7.43 -0.84
CA PHE A 328 -3.36 -8.35 -1.93
C PHE A 328 -2.83 -9.76 -1.69
N THR A 329 -2.89 -10.20 -0.45
CA THR A 329 -2.68 -11.59 -0.06
C THR A 329 -3.92 -12.44 -0.40
N ASP A 330 -3.85 -13.74 -0.22
CA ASP A 330 -4.98 -14.65 -0.31
C ASP A 330 -5.08 -15.47 0.99
N PRO A 331 -6.04 -15.14 1.88
CA PRO A 331 -7.14 -14.18 1.68
C PRO A 331 -6.65 -12.72 1.61
N GLN A 332 -7.39 -11.87 0.87
CA GLN A 332 -7.17 -10.43 0.91
C GLN A 332 -7.58 -9.85 2.26
N VAL A 333 -6.84 -8.85 2.72
CA VAL A 333 -7.20 -8.06 3.91
C VAL A 333 -7.47 -6.63 3.47
N ALA A 334 -8.65 -6.11 3.80
CA ALA A 334 -9.02 -4.74 3.50
C ALA A 334 -9.55 -4.03 4.74
N SER A 335 -9.34 -2.73 4.83
CA SER A 335 -9.85 -1.91 5.92
C SER A 335 -10.20 -0.51 5.45
N VAL A 336 -11.02 0.18 6.22
CA VAL A 336 -11.35 1.60 6.02
C VAL A 336 -11.67 2.26 7.34
N GLY A 337 -11.27 3.51 7.49
CA GLY A 337 -11.59 4.34 8.64
C GLY A 337 -10.89 3.91 9.93
N ASP A 338 -11.53 4.17 11.06
CA ASP A 338 -11.02 3.82 12.38
C ASP A 338 -11.42 2.38 12.75
N THR A 339 -10.44 1.51 12.81
CA THR A 339 -10.59 0.09 13.17
C THR A 339 -9.98 -0.24 14.54
N SER A 340 -9.65 0.77 15.34
CA SER A 340 -9.15 0.58 16.72
C SER A 340 -10.20 -0.03 17.64
N GLY A 341 -11.48 0.20 17.36
CA GLY A 341 -12.59 -0.21 18.20
C GLY A 341 -12.78 0.67 19.45
N GLU A 342 -11.93 1.67 19.66
CA GLU A 342 -12.03 2.56 20.82
C GLU A 342 -13.31 3.40 20.76
N GLY A 343 -14.19 3.24 21.77
CA GLY A 343 -15.48 3.93 21.84
C GLY A 343 -16.52 3.49 20.79
N ALA A 344 -16.23 2.46 20.00
CA ALA A 344 -17.13 1.95 18.98
C ALA A 344 -17.90 0.72 19.46
N VAL A 345 -19.15 0.57 19.01
CA VAL A 345 -19.87 -0.70 19.01
C VAL A 345 -19.42 -1.50 17.80
N THR A 346 -19.13 -2.78 17.99
CA THR A 346 -18.62 -3.64 16.93
C THR A 346 -19.56 -4.82 16.68
N SER A 347 -19.60 -5.26 15.43
CA SER A 347 -20.20 -6.53 15.04
C SER A 347 -19.33 -7.21 13.99
N SER A 348 -19.52 -8.50 13.82
CA SER A 348 -18.80 -9.23 12.80
C SER A 348 -19.67 -10.30 12.12
N TRP A 349 -19.36 -10.59 10.86
CA TRP A 349 -19.99 -11.67 10.12
C TRP A 349 -18.96 -12.53 9.42
N LYS A 350 -19.11 -13.85 9.52
CA LYS A 350 -18.20 -14.81 8.89
C LYS A 350 -18.45 -14.89 7.40
N ILE A 351 -17.40 -14.69 6.59
CA ILE A 351 -17.48 -14.75 5.12
C ILE A 351 -17.83 -16.16 4.62
N GLU A 352 -17.39 -17.21 5.29
CA GLU A 352 -17.76 -18.58 4.95
C GLU A 352 -19.26 -18.89 5.14
N SER A 353 -19.99 -18.06 5.86
CA SER A 353 -21.45 -18.15 6.04
C SER A 353 -22.26 -17.45 4.95
N VAL A 354 -21.60 -16.66 4.09
CA VAL A 354 -22.26 -15.99 2.96
C VAL A 354 -22.48 -16.99 1.82
N SER A 355 -23.64 -16.90 1.15
CA SER A 355 -24.02 -17.83 0.07
C SER A 355 -23.01 -17.89 -1.06
N ARG A 356 -22.38 -16.76 -1.40
CA ARG A 356 -21.35 -16.67 -2.44
C ARG A 356 -20.18 -17.62 -2.18
N THR A 357 -19.73 -17.80 -0.96
CA THR A 357 -18.59 -18.66 -0.61
C THR A 357 -18.80 -20.11 -1.09
N SER A 358 -20.03 -20.62 -1.00
CA SER A 358 -20.35 -21.98 -1.46
C SER A 358 -20.21 -22.18 -2.97
N THR A 359 -20.31 -21.10 -3.74
CA THR A 359 -20.18 -21.11 -5.21
C THR A 359 -18.84 -20.59 -5.70
N PHE A 360 -17.96 -20.17 -4.79
CA PHE A 360 -16.71 -19.54 -5.11
C PHE A 360 -15.51 -20.48 -4.95
N GLN A 361 -15.48 -21.25 -3.86
CA GLN A 361 -14.34 -22.13 -3.55
C GLN A 361 -14.72 -23.33 -2.67
N LYS A 362 -13.93 -24.41 -2.79
CA LYS A 362 -14.04 -25.61 -1.97
C LYS A 362 -12.63 -26.13 -1.63
N PRO A 363 -12.26 -26.34 -0.35
CA PRO A 363 -13.09 -26.08 0.84
C PRO A 363 -13.37 -24.57 1.02
N LYS A 364 -14.36 -24.24 1.83
CA LYS A 364 -14.59 -22.87 2.27
C LYS A 364 -13.43 -22.45 3.15
N ARG A 365 -12.87 -21.27 2.88
CA ARG A 365 -11.84 -20.68 3.74
C ARG A 365 -12.45 -19.72 4.74
N PRO A 366 -11.90 -19.62 5.96
CA PRO A 366 -12.30 -18.61 6.93
C PRO A 366 -12.16 -17.19 6.38
N GLY A 367 -13.02 -16.31 6.84
CA GLY A 367 -12.98 -14.89 6.52
C GLY A 367 -13.96 -14.14 7.40
N ILE A 368 -13.79 -12.83 7.52
CA ILE A 368 -14.60 -11.99 8.40
C ILE A 368 -14.87 -10.63 7.75
N LEU A 369 -16.07 -10.11 7.98
CA LEU A 369 -16.33 -8.68 7.92
C LEU A 369 -16.62 -8.19 9.33
N LYS A 370 -15.86 -7.24 9.84
CA LYS A 370 -16.03 -6.56 11.12
C LYS A 370 -16.34 -5.09 10.90
N LEU A 371 -17.40 -4.61 11.52
CA LEU A 371 -17.86 -3.23 11.45
C LEU A 371 -17.63 -2.54 12.79
N TYR A 372 -17.31 -1.25 12.72
CA TYR A 372 -17.10 -0.37 13.87
C TYR A 372 -18.04 0.83 13.71
N ALA A 373 -18.90 1.08 14.69
CA ALA A 373 -19.93 2.10 14.61
C ALA A 373 -19.89 3.03 15.85
N ASP A 374 -20.05 4.32 15.61
CA ASP A 374 -20.27 5.34 16.65
C ASP A 374 -21.67 5.13 17.26
N PRO A 375 -21.78 4.78 18.55
CA PRO A 375 -23.07 4.49 19.18
C PRO A 375 -23.97 5.72 19.30
N GLU A 376 -23.42 6.92 19.41
CA GLU A 376 -24.18 8.15 19.57
C GLU A 376 -24.75 8.64 18.23
N ARG A 377 -23.89 8.63 17.19
CA ARG A 377 -24.26 9.10 15.85
C ARG A 377 -24.91 8.03 14.99
N ARG A 378 -24.82 6.76 15.39
CA ARG A 378 -25.35 5.58 14.69
C ARG A 378 -24.86 5.47 13.24
N VAL A 379 -23.56 5.76 13.03
CA VAL A 379 -22.89 5.68 11.71
C VAL A 379 -21.64 4.83 11.82
N LEU A 380 -21.20 4.23 10.68
CA LEU A 380 -19.93 3.54 10.66
C LEU A 380 -18.75 4.53 10.78
N VAL A 381 -17.76 4.14 11.58
CA VAL A 381 -16.47 4.83 11.68
C VAL A 381 -15.34 4.01 11.06
N GLY A 382 -15.51 2.70 10.92
CA GLY A 382 -14.54 1.83 10.30
C GLY A 382 -15.09 0.47 9.92
N ALA A 383 -14.31 -0.26 9.14
CA ALA A 383 -14.57 -1.65 8.79
C ALA A 383 -13.26 -2.39 8.48
N THR A 384 -13.22 -3.68 8.81
CA THR A 384 -12.15 -4.61 8.44
C THR A 384 -12.75 -5.83 7.74
N GLY A 385 -12.21 -6.20 6.59
CA GLY A 385 -12.62 -7.37 5.84
C GLY A 385 -11.46 -8.31 5.56
N VAL A 386 -11.66 -9.61 5.76
CA VAL A 386 -10.74 -10.68 5.36
C VAL A 386 -11.50 -11.66 4.49
N GLY A 387 -11.02 -11.91 3.29
CA GLY A 387 -11.64 -12.88 2.40
C GLY A 387 -11.38 -12.61 0.92
N PRO A 388 -11.98 -13.42 0.04
CA PRO A 388 -11.85 -13.21 -1.39
C PRO A 388 -12.36 -11.83 -1.81
N GLU A 389 -11.58 -11.13 -2.64
CA GLU A 389 -11.96 -9.83 -3.21
C GLU A 389 -12.31 -8.75 -2.17
N ALA A 390 -11.74 -8.85 -0.94
CA ALA A 390 -12.01 -7.87 0.12
C ALA A 390 -11.68 -6.44 -0.30
N GLY A 391 -10.65 -6.25 -1.12
CA GLY A 391 -10.29 -4.95 -1.68
C GLY A 391 -11.38 -4.32 -2.56
N GLU A 392 -12.26 -5.13 -3.17
CA GLU A 392 -13.34 -4.64 -4.01
C GLU A 392 -14.59 -4.29 -3.18
N TRP A 393 -15.08 -5.21 -2.36
CA TRP A 393 -16.32 -4.97 -1.61
C TRP A 393 -16.15 -4.01 -0.42
N ILE A 394 -14.91 -3.68 0.02
CA ILE A 394 -14.66 -2.61 1.00
C ILE A 394 -15.08 -1.22 0.47
N GLY A 395 -15.18 -1.05 -0.84
CA GLY A 395 -15.56 0.21 -1.47
C GLY A 395 -16.94 0.73 -1.03
N GLN A 396 -17.93 -0.15 -0.82
CA GLN A 396 -19.24 0.21 -0.29
C GLN A 396 -19.12 0.80 1.12
N LEU A 397 -18.29 0.18 1.97
CA LEU A 397 -18.05 0.63 3.34
C LEU A 397 -17.22 1.92 3.38
N THR A 398 -16.31 2.10 2.42
CA THR A 398 -15.57 3.36 2.25
C THR A 398 -16.53 4.52 2.00
N LEU A 399 -17.52 4.33 1.11
CA LEU A 399 -18.55 5.34 0.87
C LEU A 399 -19.43 5.57 2.11
N ALA A 400 -19.81 4.50 2.81
CA ALA A 400 -20.64 4.58 4.01
C ALA A 400 -19.95 5.38 5.13
N VAL A 401 -18.68 5.11 5.42
CA VAL A 401 -17.88 5.87 6.41
C VAL A 401 -17.71 7.33 5.95
N ARG A 402 -17.34 7.54 4.68
CA ARG A 402 -17.10 8.88 4.13
C ARG A 402 -18.33 9.77 4.18
N ALA A 403 -19.47 9.23 3.82
CA ALA A 403 -20.75 9.94 3.77
C ALA A 403 -21.51 9.93 5.10
N ARG A 404 -20.98 9.27 6.17
CA ARG A 404 -21.68 9.07 7.45
C ARG A 404 -23.07 8.49 7.25
N VAL A 405 -23.15 7.43 6.44
CA VAL A 405 -24.41 6.75 6.16
C VAL A 405 -24.93 6.14 7.47
N PRO A 406 -26.19 6.40 7.87
CA PRO A 406 -26.79 5.79 9.04
C PRO A 406 -26.78 4.27 8.95
N VAL A 407 -26.55 3.57 10.07
CA VAL A 407 -26.53 2.10 10.11
C VAL A 407 -27.87 1.51 9.65
N GLU A 408 -28.98 2.19 9.94
CA GLU A 408 -30.32 1.80 9.47
C GLU A 408 -30.42 1.76 7.94
N VAL A 409 -29.74 2.66 7.24
CA VAL A 409 -29.69 2.64 5.77
C VAL A 409 -28.93 1.43 5.26
N LEU A 410 -27.83 1.05 5.94
CA LEU A 410 -27.08 -0.17 5.58
C LEU A 410 -27.93 -1.43 5.81
N ARG A 411 -28.71 -1.46 6.90
CA ARG A 411 -29.67 -2.54 7.23
C ARG A 411 -30.79 -2.66 6.19
N ASP A 412 -31.20 -1.58 5.58
CA ASP A 412 -32.29 -1.52 4.59
C ASP A 412 -31.78 -1.58 3.13
N THR A 413 -30.45 -1.59 2.92
CA THR A 413 -29.88 -1.64 1.58
C THR A 413 -29.93 -3.05 1.01
N ILE A 414 -30.58 -3.18 -0.18
CA ILE A 414 -30.63 -4.45 -0.92
C ILE A 414 -29.24 -4.80 -1.43
N GLN A 415 -28.75 -5.98 -1.04
CA GLN A 415 -27.48 -6.51 -1.53
C GLN A 415 -27.72 -7.49 -2.70
N PRO A 416 -26.88 -7.46 -3.75
CA PRO A 416 -27.03 -8.43 -4.83
C PRO A 416 -26.73 -9.85 -4.32
N PHE A 417 -27.50 -10.83 -4.79
CA PHE A 417 -27.40 -12.23 -4.36
C PHE A 417 -26.98 -13.15 -5.52
N PRO A 418 -26.07 -14.12 -5.33
CA PRO A 418 -25.17 -14.26 -4.18
C PRO A 418 -23.87 -13.46 -4.35
N THR A 419 -23.48 -12.65 -3.37
CA THR A 419 -22.24 -11.88 -3.36
C THR A 419 -21.61 -11.83 -1.98
N PHE A 420 -20.33 -11.47 -1.88
CA PHE A 420 -19.68 -11.23 -0.60
C PHE A 420 -20.23 -9.98 0.12
N SER A 421 -20.81 -9.04 -0.62
CA SER A 421 -21.44 -7.83 -0.05
C SER A 421 -22.64 -8.12 0.84
N GLU A 422 -23.24 -9.33 0.78
CA GLU A 422 -24.29 -9.74 1.72
C GLU A 422 -23.82 -9.67 3.18
N ALA A 423 -22.52 -9.88 3.42
CA ALA A 423 -21.92 -9.74 4.75
C ALA A 423 -22.16 -8.38 5.38
N VAL A 424 -22.27 -7.31 4.56
CA VAL A 424 -22.53 -5.94 5.03
C VAL A 424 -23.90 -5.85 5.72
N TYR A 425 -24.93 -6.45 5.11
CA TYR A 425 -26.26 -6.49 5.71
C TYR A 425 -26.24 -7.26 7.05
N PHE A 426 -25.66 -8.46 7.07
CA PHE A 426 -25.64 -9.29 8.28
C PHE A 426 -24.84 -8.65 9.41
N ALA A 427 -23.67 -8.13 9.11
CA ALA A 427 -22.86 -7.42 10.11
C ALA A 427 -23.57 -6.14 10.61
N ALA A 428 -24.19 -5.34 9.71
CA ALA A 428 -24.93 -4.17 10.12
C ALA A 428 -26.17 -4.49 10.96
N ARG A 429 -26.89 -5.59 10.63
CA ARG A 429 -28.02 -6.09 11.41
C ARG A 429 -27.62 -6.41 12.85
N ASP A 430 -26.46 -7.02 13.03
CA ASP A 430 -25.98 -7.51 14.32
C ASP A 430 -25.26 -6.45 15.17
N LEU A 431 -25.14 -5.20 14.69
CA LEU A 431 -24.72 -4.07 15.53
C LEU A 431 -25.78 -3.76 16.60
N ASP A 432 -25.39 -3.71 17.86
CA ASP A 432 -26.27 -3.36 18.96
C ASP A 432 -26.34 -1.83 19.12
N LEU A 433 -27.19 -1.18 18.30
CA LEU A 433 -27.36 0.27 18.20
C LEU A 433 -28.81 0.68 18.29
#